data_e4b7c7bce6e29fec6947fc8658cd3f7d
#
_entry.id   e4b7c7bce6e29fec6947fc8658cd3f7d
#
_cell.length_a   1.000
_cell.length_b   1.000
_cell.length_c   1.000
_cell.angle_alpha   90.00
_cell.angle_beta   90.00
_cell.angle_gamma   90.00
#
_symmetry.space_group_name_H-M   'P 1'
#
loop_
_entity.id
_entity.type
_entity.pdbx_description
1 polymer ?
#
loop_
_entity_poly.entity_id
_entity_poly.type
_entity_poly.pdbx_seq_one_letter_code
_entity_poly.pdbx_strand_id
1 'polypeptide(L)'
;MSDSVSVSTYSGRLRRAQELCSRRGLAGLVLGPGEQLAYLTGLRFDTHERFSALVVPAVGEIRLVLPVVDRDVTPEEGLGIKVETWVDGSSPYDLVPTGRIGVGAELVASHVLRLMPGRELVSATEVLAELFVSKEKLELEELRRAGKAIDRVHAQVPQLLRLGRTEREVAADLSRLILEEHKKVDFVIVGSGPNGANPHHEFSDRILGLGDMVVVDIGGSLQSGYHSDCTRTYVVGGPGAVPRMY
;
A
#
# COMPACT_ATOMS: atom_id res chain seq x y z
N MET A 1 16.07 0.23 16.72
CA MET A 1 16.62 0.25 15.37
C MET A 1 15.58 -0.49 14.51
N SER A 2 15.02 0.14 13.49
CA SER A 2 14.16 -0.55 12.53
C SER A 2 15.09 -1.43 11.71
N ASP A 3 14.93 -2.75 11.80
CA ASP A 3 15.62 -3.65 10.87
C ASP A 3 15.01 -3.40 9.49
N SER A 4 15.67 -2.59 8.67
CA SER A 4 15.30 -2.41 7.27
C SER A 4 15.37 -3.77 6.57
N VAL A 5 14.42 -4.02 5.67
CA VAL A 5 14.46 -5.23 4.82
C VAL A 5 15.80 -5.23 4.08
N SER A 6 16.53 -6.33 4.18
CA SER A 6 17.89 -6.39 3.61
C SER A 6 17.89 -6.47 2.08
N VAL A 7 18.96 -5.98 1.45
CA VAL A 7 19.22 -6.14 0.00
C VAL A 7 19.06 -7.59 -0.44
N SER A 8 19.56 -8.54 0.38
CA SER A 8 19.46 -9.97 0.07
C SER A 8 18.01 -10.48 0.00
N THR A 9 17.11 -9.91 0.81
CA THR A 9 15.68 -10.24 0.76
C THR A 9 15.04 -9.75 -0.55
N TYR A 10 15.30 -8.50 -0.92
CA TYR A 10 14.79 -7.96 -2.19
C TYR A 10 15.37 -8.68 -3.40
N SER A 11 16.67 -8.96 -3.43
CA SER A 11 17.31 -9.76 -4.49
C SER A 11 16.69 -11.17 -4.59
N GLY A 12 16.35 -11.78 -3.46
CA GLY A 12 15.65 -13.05 -3.42
C GLY A 12 14.23 -12.96 -4.01
N ARG A 13 13.49 -11.88 -3.72
CA ARG A 13 12.15 -11.64 -4.26
C ARG A 13 12.19 -11.41 -5.77
N LEU A 14 13.14 -10.62 -6.25
CA LEU A 14 13.35 -10.36 -7.69
C LEU A 14 13.64 -11.65 -8.45
N ARG A 15 14.55 -12.48 -7.95
CA ARG A 15 14.86 -13.79 -8.55
C ARG A 15 13.62 -14.70 -8.60
N ARG A 16 12.87 -14.81 -7.50
CA ARG A 16 11.63 -15.60 -7.47
C ARG A 16 10.58 -15.05 -8.46
N ALA A 17 10.50 -13.74 -8.65
CA ALA A 17 9.62 -13.14 -9.65
C ALA A 17 10.02 -13.55 -11.07
N GLN A 18 11.31 -13.58 -11.42
CA GLN A 18 11.81 -14.09 -12.70
C GLN A 18 11.50 -15.60 -12.89
N GLU A 19 11.70 -16.41 -11.85
CA GLU A 19 11.37 -17.84 -11.86
C GLU A 19 9.86 -18.05 -12.09
N LEU A 20 9.00 -17.24 -11.48
CA LEU A 20 7.55 -17.26 -11.69
C LEU A 20 7.19 -16.90 -13.13
N CYS A 21 7.81 -15.89 -13.71
CA CYS A 21 7.62 -15.56 -15.12
C CYS A 21 7.95 -16.75 -16.02
N SER A 22 9.12 -17.34 -15.82
CA SER A 22 9.57 -18.51 -16.61
C SER A 22 8.60 -19.69 -16.47
N ARG A 23 8.17 -20.03 -15.25
CA ARG A 23 7.22 -21.15 -15.01
C ARG A 23 5.84 -20.92 -15.64
N ARG A 24 5.40 -19.64 -15.73
CA ARG A 24 4.10 -19.27 -16.29
C ARG A 24 4.14 -18.90 -17.77
N GLY A 25 5.28 -19.07 -18.44
CA GLY A 25 5.46 -18.75 -19.85
C GLY A 25 5.31 -17.27 -20.16
N LEU A 26 5.69 -16.39 -19.22
CA LEU A 26 5.71 -14.96 -19.43
C LEU A 26 7.09 -14.50 -19.88
N ALA A 27 7.14 -13.52 -20.76
CA ALA A 27 8.38 -12.84 -21.15
C ALA A 27 8.91 -11.95 -20.01
N GLY A 28 8.06 -11.51 -19.09
CA GLY A 28 8.42 -10.71 -17.93
C GLY A 28 7.24 -10.00 -17.26
N LEU A 29 7.57 -9.13 -16.29
CA LEU A 29 6.63 -8.24 -15.60
C LEU A 29 6.99 -6.78 -15.87
N VAL A 30 5.98 -5.92 -15.87
CA VAL A 30 6.10 -4.46 -15.92
C VAL A 30 5.29 -3.88 -14.78
N LEU A 31 5.98 -3.33 -13.78
CA LEU A 31 5.39 -2.84 -12.55
C LEU A 31 5.60 -1.33 -12.45
N GLY A 32 4.51 -0.57 -12.43
CA GLY A 32 4.55 0.86 -12.14
C GLY A 32 4.94 1.15 -10.69
N PRO A 33 5.28 2.40 -10.35
CA PRO A 33 5.46 2.82 -8.96
C PRO A 33 4.22 2.49 -8.12
N GLY A 34 4.43 1.81 -7.00
CA GLY A 34 3.36 1.32 -6.12
C GLY A 34 3.82 0.14 -5.28
N GLU A 35 2.86 -0.56 -4.67
CA GLU A 35 3.15 -1.59 -3.67
C GLU A 35 3.86 -2.83 -4.25
N GLN A 36 3.56 -3.22 -5.49
CA GLN A 36 4.21 -4.36 -6.13
C GLN A 36 5.69 -4.09 -6.40
N LEU A 37 6.03 -2.90 -6.90
CA LEU A 37 7.40 -2.46 -7.11
C LEU A 37 8.13 -2.34 -5.77
N ALA A 38 7.51 -1.69 -4.78
CA ALA A 38 8.09 -1.51 -3.45
C ALA A 38 8.36 -2.85 -2.74
N TYR A 39 7.48 -3.84 -2.88
CA TYR A 39 7.67 -5.18 -2.34
C TYR A 39 8.92 -5.88 -2.90
N LEU A 40 9.17 -5.71 -4.19
CA LEU A 40 10.31 -6.36 -4.85
C LEU A 40 11.63 -5.63 -4.65
N THR A 41 11.62 -4.31 -4.38
CA THR A 41 12.82 -3.47 -4.43
C THR A 41 13.06 -2.59 -3.21
N GLY A 42 12.03 -2.37 -2.39
CA GLY A 42 12.06 -1.36 -1.33
C GLY A 42 11.88 0.08 -1.83
N LEU A 43 11.93 0.32 -3.14
CA LEU A 43 11.77 1.65 -3.72
C LEU A 43 10.33 2.15 -3.60
N ARG A 44 10.20 3.40 -3.15
CA ARG A 44 8.94 4.14 -3.14
C ARG A 44 9.19 5.52 -3.72
N PHE A 45 8.54 5.81 -4.82
CA PHE A 45 8.58 7.11 -5.48
C PHE A 45 7.28 7.35 -6.22
N ASP A 46 6.97 8.62 -6.40
CA ASP A 46 5.79 9.04 -7.15
C ASP A 46 6.14 9.18 -8.63
N THR A 47 5.17 8.97 -9.50
CA THR A 47 5.26 9.23 -10.93
C THR A 47 4.12 10.15 -11.34
N HIS A 48 4.33 10.88 -12.43
CA HIS A 48 3.33 11.73 -13.03
C HIS A 48 2.83 11.09 -14.34
N GLU A 49 2.81 11.84 -15.44
CA GLU A 49 2.32 11.37 -16.74
C GLU A 49 3.33 10.52 -17.52
N ARG A 50 4.62 10.54 -17.13
CA ARG A 50 5.68 9.83 -17.85
C ARG A 50 5.80 8.38 -17.39
N PHE A 51 6.15 7.52 -18.36
CA PHE A 51 6.33 6.10 -18.06
C PHE A 51 7.52 5.86 -17.13
N SER A 52 7.22 5.31 -15.97
CA SER A 52 8.21 4.82 -15.00
C SER A 52 7.81 3.40 -14.60
N ALA A 53 8.72 2.44 -14.71
CA ALA A 53 8.41 1.05 -14.39
C ALA A 53 9.65 0.21 -14.04
N LEU A 54 9.46 -0.74 -13.14
CA LEU A 54 10.35 -1.88 -12.97
C LEU A 54 10.00 -2.93 -14.02
N VAL A 55 10.95 -3.26 -14.87
CA VAL A 55 10.85 -4.32 -15.87
C VAL A 55 11.63 -5.53 -15.37
N VAL A 56 10.93 -6.62 -15.09
CA VAL A 56 11.48 -7.88 -14.61
C VAL A 56 11.32 -8.92 -15.72
N PRO A 57 12.31 -9.08 -16.63
CA PRO A 57 12.23 -10.09 -17.67
C PRO A 57 12.35 -11.50 -17.06
N ALA A 58 11.74 -12.50 -17.69
CA ALA A 58 11.87 -13.89 -17.25
C ALA A 58 13.33 -14.37 -17.26
N VAL A 59 14.12 -13.85 -18.20
CA VAL A 59 15.56 -14.12 -18.32
C VAL A 59 16.26 -12.83 -18.71
N GLY A 60 17.37 -12.53 -18.05
CA GLY A 60 18.18 -11.34 -18.33
C GLY A 60 18.15 -10.31 -17.22
N GLU A 61 18.58 -9.12 -17.54
CA GLU A 61 18.82 -8.02 -16.61
C GLU A 61 17.51 -7.32 -16.21
N ILE A 62 17.30 -7.14 -14.91
CA ILE A 62 16.17 -6.38 -14.37
C ILE A 62 16.48 -4.89 -14.54
N ARG A 63 15.48 -4.12 -14.97
CA ARG A 63 15.65 -2.70 -15.29
C ARG A 63 14.62 -1.84 -14.57
N LEU A 64 15.09 -0.71 -14.08
CA LEU A 64 14.23 0.40 -13.66
C LEU A 64 14.25 1.42 -14.79
N VAL A 65 13.14 1.51 -15.53
CA VAL A 65 12.97 2.43 -16.66
C VAL A 65 12.36 3.73 -16.13
N LEU A 66 13.06 4.85 -16.34
CA LEU A 66 12.66 6.16 -15.83
C LEU A 66 12.80 7.24 -16.91
N PRO A 67 11.96 8.28 -16.91
CA PRO A 67 12.27 9.48 -17.67
C PRO A 67 13.54 10.15 -17.10
N VAL A 68 14.31 10.81 -17.93
CA VAL A 68 15.58 11.43 -17.51
C VAL A 68 15.43 12.45 -16.38
N VAL A 69 14.22 13.03 -16.22
CA VAL A 69 13.91 13.97 -15.14
C VAL A 69 13.85 13.30 -13.76
N ASP A 70 13.62 11.99 -13.72
CA ASP A 70 13.52 11.17 -12.50
C ASP A 70 14.79 10.32 -12.27
N ARG A 71 15.90 10.64 -12.94
CA ARG A 71 17.18 9.88 -12.89
C ARG A 71 17.78 9.76 -11.48
N ASP A 72 17.35 10.61 -10.56
CA ASP A 72 17.82 10.58 -9.16
C ASP A 72 17.14 9.48 -8.33
N VAL A 73 16.11 8.82 -8.87
CA VAL A 73 15.51 7.62 -8.28
C VAL A 73 16.47 6.45 -8.53
N THR A 74 17.18 6.05 -7.48
CA THR A 74 18.19 5.00 -7.55
C THR A 74 17.81 3.80 -6.69
N PRO A 75 17.86 2.57 -7.22
CA PRO A 75 17.77 1.35 -6.41
C PRO A 75 18.91 1.26 -5.40
N GLU A 76 18.67 0.56 -4.30
CA GLU A 76 19.73 0.26 -3.34
C GLU A 76 20.86 -0.53 -4.01
N GLU A 77 22.11 -0.17 -3.69
CA GLU A 77 23.27 -0.81 -4.25
C GLU A 77 23.28 -2.32 -3.94
N GLY A 78 23.60 -3.15 -4.92
CA GLY A 78 23.61 -4.61 -4.77
C GLY A 78 22.30 -5.32 -5.15
N LEU A 79 21.22 -4.60 -5.53
CA LEU A 79 19.99 -5.24 -6.01
C LEU A 79 20.12 -5.84 -7.42
N GLY A 80 21.15 -5.47 -8.18
CA GLY A 80 21.33 -5.93 -9.56
C GLY A 80 20.30 -5.34 -10.53
N ILE A 81 19.75 -4.16 -10.22
CA ILE A 81 18.81 -3.44 -11.07
C ILE A 81 19.57 -2.39 -11.87
N LYS A 82 19.46 -2.45 -13.18
CA LYS A 82 19.99 -1.43 -14.07
C LYS A 82 19.01 -0.28 -14.22
N VAL A 83 19.44 0.94 -13.98
CA VAL A 83 18.65 2.14 -14.30
C VAL A 83 18.82 2.48 -15.77
N GLU A 84 17.71 2.54 -16.52
CA GLU A 84 17.67 2.99 -17.90
C GLU A 84 16.77 4.21 -18.03
N THR A 85 17.35 5.31 -18.46
CA THR A 85 16.60 6.56 -18.63
C THR A 85 16.22 6.79 -20.10
N TRP A 86 15.06 7.42 -20.29
CA TRP A 86 14.55 7.80 -21.60
C TRP A 86 14.24 9.30 -21.66
N VAL A 87 14.22 9.87 -22.88
CA VAL A 87 13.94 11.28 -23.15
C VAL A 87 12.68 11.44 -23.97
N ASP A 88 12.02 12.60 -23.86
CA ASP A 88 10.85 12.93 -24.68
C ASP A 88 11.20 12.79 -26.17
N GLY A 89 10.30 12.14 -26.92
CA GLY A 89 10.54 11.80 -28.34
C GLY A 89 11.04 10.36 -28.56
N SER A 90 11.55 9.66 -27.53
CA SER A 90 11.84 8.23 -27.60
C SER A 90 10.69 7.38 -27.04
N SER A 91 10.67 6.09 -27.38
CA SER A 91 9.67 5.14 -26.86
C SER A 91 10.24 4.31 -25.71
N PRO A 92 9.86 4.56 -24.45
CA PRO A 92 10.29 3.74 -23.33
C PRO A 92 9.72 2.31 -23.38
N TYR A 93 8.66 2.09 -24.15
CA TYR A 93 8.00 0.77 -24.28
C TYR A 93 8.86 -0.22 -25.07
N ASP A 94 9.85 0.24 -25.83
CA ASP A 94 10.80 -0.61 -26.54
C ASP A 94 11.78 -1.32 -25.58
N LEU A 95 11.89 -0.82 -24.34
CA LEU A 95 12.68 -1.43 -23.27
C LEU A 95 11.94 -2.59 -22.57
N VAL A 96 10.67 -2.78 -22.89
CA VAL A 96 9.82 -3.82 -22.32
C VAL A 96 9.79 -5.05 -23.24
N PRO A 97 9.97 -6.28 -22.74
CA PRO A 97 9.90 -7.50 -23.55
C PRO A 97 8.62 -7.58 -24.38
N THR A 98 8.71 -8.18 -25.57
CA THR A 98 7.56 -8.58 -26.39
C THR A 98 7.01 -9.93 -25.94
N GLY A 99 5.82 -10.30 -26.42
CA GLY A 99 5.17 -11.56 -26.07
C GLY A 99 4.19 -11.42 -24.89
N ARG A 100 4.04 -12.45 -24.10
CA ARG A 100 3.10 -12.47 -22.97
C ARG A 100 3.77 -11.87 -21.74
N ILE A 101 3.24 -10.77 -21.21
CA ILE A 101 3.79 -10.03 -20.06
C ILE A 101 2.75 -9.79 -18.97
N GLY A 102 3.21 -9.82 -17.71
CA GLY A 102 2.40 -9.40 -16.56
C GLY A 102 2.50 -7.89 -16.34
N VAL A 103 1.35 -7.23 -16.19
CA VAL A 103 1.25 -5.79 -15.95
C VAL A 103 0.78 -5.51 -14.53
N GLY A 104 1.48 -4.63 -13.81
CA GLY A 104 1.17 -4.24 -12.43
C GLY A 104 -0.13 -3.47 -12.32
N ALA A 105 -0.78 -3.61 -11.14
CA ALA A 105 -2.07 -2.97 -10.87
C ALA A 105 -1.97 -1.44 -10.84
N GLU A 106 -0.80 -0.91 -10.48
CA GLU A 106 -0.56 0.53 -10.33
C GLU A 106 -0.15 1.21 -11.65
N LEU A 107 0.02 0.44 -12.74
CA LEU A 107 0.36 1.03 -14.03
C LEU A 107 -0.89 1.67 -14.66
N VAL A 108 -0.82 2.97 -14.93
CA VAL A 108 -1.96 3.72 -15.47
C VAL A 108 -2.36 3.24 -16.87
N ALA A 109 -3.66 3.27 -17.16
CA ALA A 109 -4.24 2.71 -18.38
C ALA A 109 -3.61 3.27 -19.68
N SER A 110 -3.19 4.53 -19.71
CA SER A 110 -2.53 5.12 -20.88
C SER A 110 -1.23 4.41 -21.26
N HIS A 111 -0.47 3.94 -20.25
CA HIS A 111 0.74 3.17 -20.48
C HIS A 111 0.43 1.72 -20.87
N VAL A 112 -0.60 1.12 -20.23
CA VAL A 112 -1.08 -0.23 -20.59
C VAL A 112 -1.47 -0.31 -22.05
N LEU A 113 -2.26 0.67 -22.55
CA LEU A 113 -2.66 0.72 -23.96
C LEU A 113 -1.47 0.85 -24.93
N ARG A 114 -0.42 1.55 -24.54
CA ARG A 114 0.81 1.67 -25.33
C ARG A 114 1.68 0.41 -25.29
N LEU A 115 1.53 -0.42 -24.26
CA LEU A 115 2.22 -1.72 -24.16
C LEU A 115 1.53 -2.80 -25.01
N MET A 116 0.24 -2.70 -25.32
CA MET A 116 -0.53 -3.73 -26.02
C MET A 116 0.04 -4.15 -27.39
N PRO A 117 0.57 -3.24 -28.24
CA PRO A 117 1.07 -3.66 -29.56
C PRO A 117 2.17 -4.72 -29.44
N GLY A 118 1.93 -5.90 -30.04
CA GLY A 118 2.88 -7.02 -30.04
C GLY A 118 3.01 -7.79 -28.71
N ARG A 119 2.07 -7.57 -27.77
CA ARG A 119 2.08 -8.21 -26.43
C ARG A 119 0.69 -8.72 -26.04
N GLU A 120 0.68 -9.87 -25.35
CA GLU A 120 -0.45 -10.37 -24.60
C GLU A 120 -0.29 -9.93 -23.14
N LEU A 121 -1.25 -9.18 -22.61
CA LEU A 121 -1.19 -8.63 -21.26
C LEU A 121 -1.98 -9.48 -20.28
N VAL A 122 -1.37 -9.81 -19.14
CA VAL A 122 -2.03 -10.49 -18.00
C VAL A 122 -1.76 -9.74 -16.71
N SER A 123 -2.51 -10.02 -15.67
CA SER A 123 -2.32 -9.38 -14.36
C SER A 123 -1.02 -9.83 -13.68
N ALA A 124 -0.13 -8.91 -13.37
CA ALA A 124 1.06 -9.21 -12.57
C ALA A 124 0.68 -9.59 -11.12
N THR A 125 -0.43 -9.08 -10.59
CA THR A 125 -0.93 -9.42 -9.25
C THR A 125 -1.16 -10.92 -9.12
N GLU A 126 -1.76 -11.56 -10.12
CA GLU A 126 -1.99 -13.01 -10.11
C GLU A 126 -0.68 -13.80 -10.18
N VAL A 127 0.31 -13.28 -10.90
CA VAL A 127 1.64 -13.90 -10.97
C VAL A 127 2.37 -13.80 -9.64
N LEU A 128 2.36 -12.62 -9.03
CA LEU A 128 3.05 -12.32 -7.79
C LEU A 128 2.31 -12.81 -6.54
N ALA A 129 1.05 -13.24 -6.66
CA ALA A 129 0.25 -13.72 -5.52
C ALA A 129 0.98 -14.81 -4.71
N GLU A 130 1.72 -15.69 -5.35
CA GLU A 130 2.51 -16.73 -4.68
C GLU A 130 3.57 -16.16 -3.73
N LEU A 131 4.11 -14.95 -4.03
CA LEU A 131 5.07 -14.27 -3.18
C LEU A 131 4.37 -13.53 -2.03
N PHE A 132 3.21 -12.92 -2.30
CA PHE A 132 2.50 -12.08 -1.33
C PHE A 132 1.72 -12.88 -0.29
N VAL A 133 1.17 -14.05 -0.65
CA VAL A 133 0.31 -14.85 0.23
C VAL A 133 1.08 -15.37 1.44
N SER A 134 2.30 -15.87 1.25
CA SER A 134 3.13 -16.36 2.35
C SER A 134 4.11 -15.29 2.80
N LYS A 135 3.91 -14.78 4.03
CA LYS A 135 4.76 -13.74 4.61
C LYS A 135 6.06 -14.33 5.15
N GLU A 136 7.15 -13.64 4.89
CA GLU A 136 8.46 -13.93 5.48
C GLU A 136 8.50 -13.53 6.96
N LYS A 137 9.45 -14.03 7.72
CA LYS A 137 9.57 -13.76 9.16
C LYS A 137 9.58 -12.26 9.46
N LEU A 138 10.38 -11.50 8.71
CA LEU A 138 10.50 -10.06 8.87
C LEU A 138 9.18 -9.34 8.59
N GLU A 139 8.43 -9.77 7.58
CA GLU A 139 7.11 -9.23 7.28
C GLU A 139 6.13 -9.46 8.43
N LEU A 140 6.15 -10.65 9.03
CA LEU A 140 5.32 -10.98 10.20
C LEU A 140 5.68 -10.12 11.41
N GLU A 141 6.94 -9.78 11.60
CA GLU A 141 7.40 -8.88 12.66
C GLU A 141 6.89 -7.46 12.45
N GLU A 142 6.99 -6.94 11.22
CA GLU A 142 6.46 -5.61 10.87
C GLU A 142 4.94 -5.54 10.98
N LEU A 143 4.20 -6.56 10.51
CA LEU A 143 2.75 -6.63 10.68
C LEU A 143 2.33 -6.66 12.16
N ARG A 144 3.08 -7.38 13.01
CA ARG A 144 2.84 -7.37 14.47
C ARG A 144 3.11 -5.99 15.07
N ARG A 145 4.14 -5.28 14.59
CA ARG A 145 4.43 -3.90 15.03
C ARG A 145 3.28 -2.95 14.64
N ALA A 146 2.82 -3.04 13.40
CA ALA A 146 1.70 -2.24 12.92
C ALA A 146 0.41 -2.51 13.73
N GLY A 147 0.09 -3.79 13.97
CA GLY A 147 -1.07 -4.17 14.79
C GLY A 147 -0.97 -3.64 16.22
N LYS A 148 0.20 -3.78 16.88
CA LYS A 148 0.39 -3.23 18.24
C LYS A 148 0.33 -1.70 18.27
N ALA A 149 0.78 -1.02 17.23
CA ALA A 149 0.71 0.43 17.14
C ALA A 149 -0.74 0.92 17.11
N ILE A 150 -1.57 0.34 16.24
CA ILE A 150 -2.98 0.73 16.15
C ILE A 150 -3.79 0.28 17.38
N ASP A 151 -3.44 -0.83 18.03
CA ASP A 151 -4.08 -1.26 19.28
C ASP A 151 -3.87 -0.22 20.39
N ARG A 152 -2.69 0.43 20.47
CA ARG A 152 -2.45 1.53 21.44
C ARG A 152 -3.31 2.75 21.18
N VAL A 153 -3.61 3.05 19.93
CA VAL A 153 -4.55 4.11 19.55
C VAL A 153 -5.97 3.72 19.99
N HIS A 154 -6.41 2.50 19.64
CA HIS A 154 -7.74 2.01 20.04
C HIS A 154 -7.95 1.97 21.56
N ALA A 155 -6.91 1.73 22.34
CA ALA A 155 -7.00 1.76 23.81
C ALA A 155 -7.41 3.13 24.37
N GLN A 156 -7.19 4.23 23.60
CA GLN A 156 -7.54 5.59 23.99
C GLN A 156 -8.95 5.99 23.52
N VAL A 157 -9.54 5.29 22.54
CA VAL A 157 -10.85 5.63 21.96
C VAL A 157 -11.95 5.84 22.98
N PRO A 158 -12.14 4.97 24.01
CA PRO A 158 -13.22 5.15 24.98
C PRO A 158 -13.21 6.50 25.71
N GLN A 159 -12.03 7.10 25.88
CA GLN A 159 -11.87 8.41 26.55
C GLN A 159 -12.22 9.58 25.60
N LEU A 160 -12.19 9.36 24.30
CA LEU A 160 -12.52 10.34 23.28
C LEU A 160 -14.01 10.43 23.00
N LEU A 161 -14.75 9.32 23.17
CA LEU A 161 -16.18 9.22 22.88
C LEU A 161 -17.01 9.83 24.01
N ARG A 162 -17.05 11.14 24.09
CA ARG A 162 -17.79 11.88 25.10
C ARG A 162 -19.04 12.52 24.52
N LEU A 163 -20.10 12.63 25.33
CA LEU A 163 -21.31 13.36 25.00
C LEU A 163 -20.99 14.80 24.54
N GLY A 164 -21.65 15.24 23.50
CA GLY A 164 -21.54 16.60 23.00
C GLY A 164 -20.38 16.83 22.04
N ARG A 165 -19.44 15.90 21.91
CA ARG A 165 -18.41 15.97 20.88
C ARG A 165 -18.96 15.55 19.53
N THR A 166 -18.36 16.05 18.45
CA THR A 166 -18.66 15.63 17.08
C THR A 166 -17.76 14.47 16.63
N GLU A 167 -18.20 13.72 15.62
CA GLU A 167 -17.38 12.71 14.96
C GLU A 167 -16.05 13.33 14.45
N ARG A 168 -16.10 14.53 13.87
CA ARG A 168 -14.94 15.28 13.38
C ARG A 168 -13.90 15.59 14.47
N GLU A 169 -14.35 16.01 15.65
CA GLU A 169 -13.44 16.27 16.78
C GLU A 169 -12.77 15.00 17.26
N VAL A 170 -13.49 13.88 17.28
CA VAL A 170 -12.93 12.56 17.62
C VAL A 170 -11.92 12.13 16.55
N ALA A 171 -12.27 12.27 15.26
CA ALA A 171 -11.38 11.92 14.16
C ALA A 171 -10.07 12.74 14.16
N ALA A 172 -10.14 14.02 14.52
CA ALA A 172 -8.95 14.86 14.66
C ALA A 172 -8.01 14.38 15.78
N ASP A 173 -8.55 14.00 16.93
CA ASP A 173 -7.76 13.40 18.01
C ASP A 173 -7.17 12.04 17.60
N LEU A 174 -7.93 11.19 16.93
CA LEU A 174 -7.45 9.90 16.43
C LEU A 174 -6.32 10.08 15.43
N SER A 175 -6.44 11.03 14.50
CA SER A 175 -5.37 11.34 13.54
C SER A 175 -4.07 11.74 14.24
N ARG A 176 -4.15 12.55 15.30
CA ARG A 176 -2.98 12.92 16.11
C ARG A 176 -2.36 11.70 16.80
N LEU A 177 -3.19 10.85 17.43
CA LEU A 177 -2.72 9.66 18.12
C LEU A 177 -2.10 8.63 17.15
N ILE A 178 -2.65 8.51 15.94
CA ILE A 178 -2.05 7.66 14.89
C ILE A 178 -0.66 8.18 14.55
N LEU A 179 -0.45 9.49 14.41
CA LEU A 179 0.86 10.07 14.10
C LEU A 179 1.89 9.93 15.23
N GLU A 180 1.48 9.69 16.47
CA GLU A 180 2.38 9.34 17.57
C GLU A 180 2.95 7.92 17.43
N GLU A 181 2.23 7.03 16.74
CA GLU A 181 2.55 5.61 16.61
C GLU A 181 2.96 5.21 15.18
N HIS A 182 2.59 5.99 14.17
CA HIS A 182 2.80 5.75 12.76
C HIS A 182 3.44 6.97 12.08
N LYS A 183 4.05 6.73 10.92
CA LYS A 183 4.59 7.79 10.07
C LYS A 183 3.50 8.62 9.39
N LYS A 184 2.38 7.97 9.06
CA LYS A 184 1.30 8.56 8.26
C LYS A 184 -0.04 8.00 8.72
N VAL A 185 -1.06 8.86 8.69
CA VAL A 185 -2.46 8.44 8.77
C VAL A 185 -2.88 7.97 7.37
N ASP A 186 -3.38 6.75 7.27
CA ASP A 186 -3.90 6.25 6.01
C ASP A 186 -5.39 6.58 5.87
N PHE A 187 -6.17 6.35 6.92
CA PHE A 187 -7.58 6.71 6.98
C PHE A 187 -8.09 6.80 8.42
N VAL A 188 -9.19 7.55 8.62
CA VAL A 188 -9.93 7.63 9.86
C VAL A 188 -11.42 7.66 9.57
N ILE A 189 -12.15 6.69 10.08
CA ILE A 189 -13.60 6.59 10.04
C ILE A 189 -14.14 6.68 11.46
N VAL A 190 -15.07 7.59 11.68
CA VAL A 190 -15.84 7.71 12.93
C VAL A 190 -17.31 7.82 12.55
N GLY A 191 -18.00 6.70 12.51
CA GLY A 191 -19.41 6.62 12.15
C GLY A 191 -20.28 6.37 13.37
N SER A 192 -21.01 7.38 13.85
CA SER A 192 -21.87 7.27 15.02
C SER A 192 -23.35 7.09 14.64
N GLY A 193 -24.08 6.26 15.39
CA GLY A 193 -25.49 6.00 15.16
C GLY A 193 -25.77 5.57 13.71
N PRO A 194 -26.66 6.28 12.97
CA PRO A 194 -27.00 5.91 11.59
C PRO A 194 -25.80 6.01 10.63
N ASN A 195 -24.80 6.85 10.91
CA ASN A 195 -23.59 6.96 10.08
C ASN A 195 -22.74 5.67 10.10
N GLY A 196 -22.81 4.90 11.18
CA GLY A 196 -22.12 3.61 11.29
C GLY A 196 -22.62 2.53 10.32
N ALA A 197 -23.76 2.75 9.65
CA ALA A 197 -24.25 1.86 8.61
C ALA A 197 -23.55 2.04 7.25
N ASN A 198 -22.80 3.12 7.08
CA ASN A 198 -22.01 3.38 5.87
C ASN A 198 -20.52 3.06 6.13
N PRO A 199 -19.98 1.95 5.57
CA PRO A 199 -18.59 1.55 5.79
C PRO A 199 -17.54 2.57 5.33
N HIS A 200 -17.91 3.44 4.39
CA HIS A 200 -17.02 4.49 3.85
C HIS A 200 -17.37 5.89 4.35
N HIS A 201 -18.13 5.99 5.46
CA HIS A 201 -18.36 7.26 6.12
C HIS A 201 -17.13 7.69 6.88
N GLU A 202 -16.42 8.71 6.41
CA GLU A 202 -15.24 9.20 7.11
C GLU A 202 -15.62 9.72 8.50
N PHE A 203 -16.19 10.90 8.57
CA PHE A 203 -16.74 11.55 9.77
C PHE A 203 -17.54 12.78 9.39
N SER A 204 -18.42 13.24 10.27
CA SER A 204 -19.27 14.42 10.08
C SER A 204 -19.29 15.32 11.31
N ASP A 205 -20.11 16.38 11.27
CA ASP A 205 -20.37 17.23 12.42
C ASP A 205 -21.53 16.70 13.30
N ARG A 206 -21.91 15.41 13.12
CA ARG A 206 -22.88 14.76 13.99
C ARG A 206 -22.36 14.70 15.42
N ILE A 207 -23.21 15.15 16.36
CA ILE A 207 -22.89 15.16 17.78
C ILE A 207 -23.19 13.78 18.37
N LEU A 208 -22.26 13.27 19.15
CA LEU A 208 -22.36 12.00 19.85
C LEU A 208 -23.41 12.06 20.96
N GLY A 209 -24.39 11.19 20.93
CA GLY A 209 -25.44 11.04 21.95
C GLY A 209 -25.22 9.83 22.84
N LEU A 210 -25.79 9.85 24.06
CA LEU A 210 -25.76 8.72 24.98
C LEU A 210 -26.37 7.48 24.32
N GLY A 211 -25.67 6.35 24.40
CA GLY A 211 -26.10 5.08 23.80
C GLY A 211 -25.84 4.97 22.30
N ASP A 212 -25.29 5.99 21.63
CA ASP A 212 -24.87 5.86 20.23
C ASP A 212 -23.83 4.75 20.10
N MET A 213 -24.02 3.85 19.16
CA MET A 213 -22.98 2.95 18.69
C MET A 213 -22.07 3.72 17.74
N VAL A 214 -20.76 3.61 17.95
CA VAL A 214 -19.75 4.32 17.15
C VAL A 214 -18.80 3.29 16.57
N VAL A 215 -18.80 3.20 15.23
CA VAL A 215 -17.79 2.47 14.49
C VAL A 215 -16.56 3.37 14.36
N VAL A 216 -15.43 2.91 14.86
CA VAL A 216 -14.12 3.54 14.71
C VAL A 216 -13.26 2.59 13.91
N ASP A 217 -12.96 2.99 12.68
CA ASP A 217 -12.11 2.26 11.76
C ASP A 217 -10.93 3.13 11.36
N ILE A 218 -9.73 2.69 11.73
CA ILE A 218 -8.53 3.52 11.64
C ILE A 218 -7.33 2.71 11.15
N GLY A 219 -6.48 3.38 10.39
CA GLY A 219 -5.25 2.80 9.89
C GLY A 219 -4.14 3.83 9.70
N GLY A 220 -2.92 3.34 9.76
CA GLY A 220 -1.72 4.14 9.53
C GLY A 220 -0.57 3.31 9.01
N SER A 221 0.36 3.98 8.35
CA SER A 221 1.58 3.35 7.81
C SER A 221 2.76 3.56 8.75
N LEU A 222 3.51 2.48 9.02
CA LEU A 222 4.79 2.54 9.72
C LEU A 222 5.89 3.14 8.82
N GLN A 223 7.03 3.50 9.43
CA GLN A 223 8.21 3.94 8.69
C GLN A 223 8.71 2.90 7.67
N SER A 224 8.53 1.62 7.96
CA SER A 224 8.84 0.50 7.08
C SER A 224 7.91 0.34 5.88
N GLY A 225 6.79 1.11 5.83
CA GLY A 225 5.78 1.01 4.80
C GLY A 225 4.72 -0.07 5.05
N TYR A 226 4.77 -0.81 6.16
CA TYR A 226 3.72 -1.74 6.55
C TYR A 226 2.55 -0.96 7.17
N HIS A 227 1.33 -1.42 6.87
CA HIS A 227 0.09 -0.75 7.26
C HIS A 227 -0.58 -1.47 8.43
N SER A 228 -1.28 -0.69 9.25
CA SER A 228 -2.31 -1.19 10.16
C SER A 228 -3.69 -0.84 9.62
N ASP A 229 -4.66 -1.66 9.96
CA ASP A 229 -6.07 -1.51 9.62
C ASP A 229 -6.87 -2.19 10.72
N CYS A 230 -7.71 -1.42 11.43
CA CYS A 230 -8.39 -1.95 12.60
C CYS A 230 -9.72 -1.25 12.87
N THR A 231 -10.80 -2.03 12.85
CA THR A 231 -12.16 -1.58 13.18
C THR A 231 -12.59 -2.07 14.56
N ARG A 232 -13.21 -1.19 15.34
CA ARG A 232 -13.90 -1.53 16.61
C ARG A 232 -15.18 -0.72 16.73
N THR A 233 -16.18 -1.32 17.39
CA THR A 233 -17.44 -0.65 17.72
C THR A 233 -17.52 -0.38 19.21
N TYR A 234 -17.90 0.83 19.55
CA TYR A 234 -18.00 1.33 20.93
C TYR A 234 -19.42 1.84 21.20
N VAL A 235 -19.75 2.03 22.49
CA VAL A 235 -21.00 2.66 22.92
C VAL A 235 -20.67 3.93 23.71
N VAL A 236 -21.29 5.05 23.33
CA VAL A 236 -21.14 6.33 24.06
C VAL A 236 -21.77 6.24 25.43
N GLY A 237 -21.01 6.54 26.48
CA GLY A 237 -21.43 6.37 27.88
C GLY A 237 -20.88 5.12 28.54
N GLY A 238 -20.12 4.31 27.81
CA GLY A 238 -19.41 3.13 28.31
C GLY A 238 -20.30 1.89 28.54
N PRO A 239 -19.78 0.87 29.23
CA PRO A 239 -20.43 -0.46 29.33
C PRO A 239 -21.82 -0.50 29.97
N GLY A 240 -22.18 0.56 30.69
CA GLY A 240 -23.52 0.67 31.33
C GLY A 240 -24.55 1.39 30.47
N ALA A 241 -24.15 1.97 29.34
CA ALA A 241 -25.07 2.64 28.45
C ALA A 241 -25.88 1.62 27.63
N VAL A 242 -27.18 1.88 27.46
CA VAL A 242 -28.03 1.05 26.59
C VAL A 242 -27.82 1.47 25.15
N PRO A 243 -27.37 0.55 24.27
CA PRO A 243 -27.21 0.85 22.85
C PRO A 243 -28.54 1.29 22.22
N ARG A 244 -28.49 2.30 21.35
CA ARG A 244 -29.64 2.67 20.53
C ARG A 244 -29.69 1.79 19.29
N MET A 245 -30.89 1.37 18.91
CA MET A 245 -31.12 0.76 17.59
C MET A 245 -31.43 1.86 16.57
N TYR A 246 -30.83 1.75 15.39
CA TYR A 246 -30.99 2.68 14.27
C TYR A 246 -31.49 1.92 13.02
#